data_38a14587dcba69f6d91168940e0415a9
#
_entry.id   38a14587dcba69f6d91168940e0415a9
#
_cell.length_a   1.000
_cell.length_b   1.000
_cell.length_c   1.000
_cell.angle_alpha   90.00
_cell.angle_beta   90.00
_cell.angle_gamma   90.00
#
_symmetry.space_group_name_H-M   'P 1'
#
loop_
_entity.id
_entity.type
_entity.pdbx_description
1 polymer ?
#
loop_
_entity_poly.entity_id
_entity_poly.type
_entity_poly.pdbx_seq_one_letter_code
_entity_poly.pdbx_strand_id
1 'polypeptide(L)'
;MKTKPRVFFYSKSLAAKVMGLSLMTAAFLFSCDKSNDDLTTSPDQSSQKEEVRKGQLNGQSITYIKKDGLNFFQGDIVLSDKQLEEGAAASKGGASYSRWPGGKIYYTVAGNMGSINANKITSAVNEYNSKTNTQWIPRTTQSNYVEFIFGSSSGSDGWAHIGYQGGKQTISLDQYISVGSVIHEMGHTVGLYHEHCRKDRDQYLSIQWGNIQNGQAYNFNIYSSGTDIGPFNINSVMMYWPNSYSKNGLPTIKRANNTTFTYNRTGFTTGDINTINAMYP
;
A
#
# COMPACT_ATOMS: atom_id res chain seq x y z
N MET A 1 -3.42 -29.54 47.03
CA MET A 1 -2.91 -28.16 47.22
C MET A 1 -3.33 -27.31 46.05
N LYS A 2 -4.25 -26.35 46.27
CA LYS A 2 -4.79 -25.46 45.22
C LYS A 2 -4.10 -24.10 45.36
N THR A 3 -3.36 -23.67 44.41
CA THR A 3 -2.76 -22.32 44.34
C THR A 3 -3.66 -21.38 43.55
N LYS A 4 -4.09 -20.30 44.20
CA LYS A 4 -4.91 -19.21 43.62
C LYS A 4 -4.04 -18.25 42.82
N PRO A 5 -4.53 -17.61 41.74
CA PRO A 5 -3.82 -16.56 41.04
C PRO A 5 -3.90 -15.22 41.77
N ARG A 6 -2.80 -14.48 41.77
CA ARG A 6 -2.69 -13.10 42.31
C ARG A 6 -3.21 -12.11 41.27
N VAL A 7 -4.13 -11.26 41.69
CA VAL A 7 -4.62 -10.10 40.96
C VAL A 7 -3.76 -8.89 41.37
N PHE A 8 -3.20 -8.18 40.38
CA PHE A 8 -2.52 -6.91 40.62
C PHE A 8 -3.49 -5.76 40.33
N PHE A 9 -3.74 -4.96 41.39
CA PHE A 9 -4.47 -3.70 41.29
C PHE A 9 -3.48 -2.56 40.93
N TYR A 10 -3.76 -1.78 39.89
CA TYR A 10 -3.06 -0.53 39.63
C TYR A 10 -3.78 0.61 40.35
N SER A 11 -3.08 1.29 41.24
CA SER A 11 -3.52 2.46 41.99
C SER A 11 -3.44 3.71 41.11
N LYS A 12 -4.54 4.48 41.10
CA LYS A 12 -4.59 5.84 40.53
C LYS A 12 -4.07 6.81 41.59
N SER A 13 -3.03 7.56 41.33
CA SER A 13 -2.64 8.70 42.15
C SER A 13 -3.21 10.00 41.55
N LEU A 14 -3.97 10.66 42.39
CA LEU A 14 -4.54 12.00 42.23
C LEU A 14 -3.46 13.02 42.66
N ALA A 15 -3.10 13.99 41.87
CA ALA A 15 -2.27 15.11 42.31
C ALA A 15 -2.97 16.44 42.04
N ALA A 16 -2.98 17.26 43.06
CA ALA A 16 -3.80 18.44 43.24
C ALA A 16 -3.22 19.70 42.56
N LYS A 17 -4.14 20.66 42.39
CA LYS A 17 -3.96 22.03 41.95
C LYS A 17 -3.04 22.84 42.87
N VAL A 18 -2.25 23.75 42.26
CA VAL A 18 -1.86 25.01 42.89
C VAL A 18 -2.06 26.14 41.92
N MET A 19 -2.90 27.09 42.34
CA MET A 19 -3.12 28.41 41.76
C MET A 19 -1.97 29.34 42.15
N GLY A 20 -1.46 30.14 41.22
CA GLY A 20 -0.55 31.27 41.50
C GLY A 20 -0.80 32.39 40.49
N LEU A 21 -1.54 33.40 40.93
CA LEU A 21 -1.83 34.66 40.25
C LEU A 21 -0.68 35.62 40.48
N SER A 22 -0.07 36.17 39.44
CA SER A 22 0.71 37.42 39.59
C SER A 22 0.62 38.23 38.29
N LEU A 23 0.03 39.39 38.46
CA LEU A 23 -0.09 40.49 37.47
C LEU A 23 1.18 41.33 37.58
N MET A 24 1.88 41.57 36.47
CA MET A 24 2.77 42.76 36.34
C MET A 24 2.72 43.27 34.89
N THR A 25 2.10 44.42 34.78
CA THR A 25 2.15 45.28 33.61
C THR A 25 3.49 46.04 33.56
N ALA A 26 4.18 45.96 32.42
CA ALA A 26 5.21 46.93 32.08
C ALA A 26 5.09 47.29 30.59
N ALA A 27 4.64 48.50 30.35
CA ALA A 27 4.64 49.10 29.02
C ALA A 27 6.05 49.57 28.70
N PHE A 28 6.61 49.11 27.59
CA PHE A 28 7.78 49.72 26.95
C PHE A 28 7.40 50.12 25.52
N LEU A 29 7.38 51.43 25.31
CA LEU A 29 7.42 52.06 24.00
C LEU A 29 8.82 51.90 23.44
N PHE A 30 8.96 51.27 22.27
CA PHE A 30 10.17 51.41 21.47
C PHE A 30 9.84 51.76 20.03
N SER A 31 10.58 52.72 19.58
CA SER A 31 10.61 53.43 18.31
C SER A 31 10.84 52.53 17.11
N CYS A 32 10.20 52.88 15.99
CA CYS A 32 10.54 52.37 14.64
C CYS A 32 12.00 52.64 14.30
N ASP A 33 12.68 51.56 13.90
CA ASP A 33 13.82 51.69 13.00
C ASP A 33 13.66 50.69 11.84
N LYS A 34 13.70 51.20 10.63
CA LYS A 34 13.63 50.40 9.39
C LYS A 34 15.01 49.85 9.11
N SER A 35 15.21 48.57 9.36
CA SER A 35 16.29 47.82 8.73
C SER A 35 15.65 46.79 7.79
N ASN A 36 16.00 46.88 6.50
CA ASN A 36 15.72 45.88 5.48
C ASN A 36 16.53 44.64 5.82
N ASP A 37 15.91 43.67 6.49
CA ASP A 37 16.42 42.32 6.53
C ASP A 37 15.71 41.47 5.48
N ASP A 38 16.54 41.06 4.56
CA ASP A 38 16.26 40.13 3.48
C ASP A 38 15.73 38.82 4.09
N LEU A 39 14.39 38.64 4.09
CA LEU A 39 13.73 37.39 4.45
C LEU A 39 14.10 36.38 3.37
N THR A 40 15.16 35.61 3.61
CA THR A 40 15.36 34.33 2.91
C THR A 40 14.10 33.50 3.11
N THR A 41 13.25 33.51 2.11
CA THR A 41 12.13 32.61 1.99
C THR A 41 12.63 31.18 2.08
N SER A 42 12.29 30.50 3.18
CA SER A 42 12.35 29.05 3.28
C SER A 42 11.76 28.45 2.00
N PRO A 43 12.39 27.42 1.40
CA PRO A 43 11.80 26.81 0.21
C PRO A 43 10.40 26.33 0.56
N ASP A 44 9.45 26.86 -0.15
CA ASP A 44 8.04 26.48 -0.15
C ASP A 44 7.95 24.96 -0.25
N GLN A 45 7.56 24.31 0.84
CA GLN A 45 7.07 22.93 0.78
C GLN A 45 5.74 22.98 0.04
N SER A 46 5.81 23.06 -1.30
CA SER A 46 4.67 22.87 -2.16
C SER A 46 4.11 21.47 -1.84
N SER A 47 3.03 21.41 -1.08
CA SER A 47 2.25 20.20 -0.91
C SER A 47 1.83 19.75 -2.32
N GLN A 48 2.52 18.74 -2.86
CA GLN A 48 2.24 18.25 -4.20
C GLN A 48 0.79 17.78 -4.22
N LYS A 49 0.01 18.42 -5.06
CA LYS A 49 -1.44 18.28 -5.13
C LYS A 49 -1.79 16.90 -5.66
N GLU A 50 -2.49 16.11 -4.85
CA GLU A 50 -3.13 14.87 -5.31
C GLU A 50 -4.22 15.22 -6.30
N GLU A 51 -4.21 14.61 -7.47
CA GLU A 51 -5.16 14.82 -8.54
C GLU A 51 -5.87 13.53 -8.91
N VAL A 52 -7.18 13.49 -8.72
CA VAL A 52 -8.02 12.37 -9.16
C VAL A 52 -8.18 12.43 -10.67
N ARG A 53 -7.81 11.39 -11.37
CA ARG A 53 -7.87 11.26 -12.83
C ARG A 53 -8.66 10.02 -13.24
N LYS A 54 -9.17 10.07 -14.47
CA LYS A 54 -9.75 8.92 -15.17
C LYS A 54 -8.82 8.50 -16.30
N GLY A 55 -8.73 7.19 -16.54
CA GLY A 55 -7.93 6.60 -17.60
C GLY A 55 -8.50 5.27 -18.05
N GLN A 56 -7.79 4.63 -18.95
CA GLN A 56 -8.10 3.29 -19.44
C GLN A 56 -6.98 2.34 -19.01
N LEU A 57 -7.35 1.19 -18.47
CA LEU A 57 -6.43 0.11 -18.17
C LEU A 57 -6.98 -1.18 -18.75
N ASN A 58 -6.29 -1.72 -19.76
CA ASN A 58 -6.73 -2.93 -20.46
C ASN A 58 -8.18 -2.85 -20.99
N GLY A 59 -8.57 -1.70 -21.53
CA GLY A 59 -9.91 -1.46 -22.09
C GLY A 59 -10.99 -1.16 -21.03
N GLN A 60 -10.67 -1.15 -19.75
CA GLN A 60 -11.58 -0.75 -18.68
C GLN A 60 -11.31 0.69 -18.24
N SER A 61 -12.37 1.50 -18.14
CA SER A 61 -12.27 2.82 -17.51
C SER A 61 -11.97 2.67 -16.02
N ILE A 62 -10.91 3.33 -15.55
CA ILE A 62 -10.49 3.35 -14.17
C ILE A 62 -10.39 4.78 -13.63
N THR A 63 -10.45 4.91 -12.31
CA THR A 63 -10.07 6.12 -11.59
C THR A 63 -8.75 5.86 -10.87
N TYR A 64 -7.81 6.79 -10.95
CA TYR A 64 -6.52 6.73 -10.30
C TYR A 64 -6.13 8.10 -9.75
N ILE A 65 -5.14 8.15 -8.87
CA ILE A 65 -4.57 9.39 -8.34
C ILE A 65 -3.21 9.65 -8.97
N LYS A 66 -3.03 10.84 -9.56
CA LYS A 66 -1.71 11.35 -9.94
C LYS A 66 -1.14 12.09 -8.73
N LYS A 67 0.00 11.61 -8.21
CA LYS A 67 0.72 12.17 -7.08
C LYS A 67 2.22 11.92 -7.26
N ASP A 68 3.05 12.93 -7.02
CA ASP A 68 4.52 12.84 -7.10
C ASP A 68 5.03 12.24 -8.45
N GLY A 69 4.30 12.50 -9.54
CA GLY A 69 4.60 11.95 -10.85
C GLY A 69 4.15 10.50 -11.08
N LEU A 70 3.62 9.82 -10.05
CA LEU A 70 3.15 8.44 -10.11
C LEU A 70 1.62 8.35 -10.28
N ASN A 71 1.14 7.26 -10.88
CA ASN A 71 -0.29 6.98 -11.07
C ASN A 71 -0.73 5.87 -10.12
N PHE A 72 -1.34 6.24 -9.00
CA PHE A 72 -1.82 5.30 -7.98
C PHE A 72 -3.20 4.77 -8.31
N PHE A 73 -3.31 3.48 -8.47
CA PHE A 73 -4.55 2.73 -8.67
C PHE A 73 -4.82 1.83 -7.48
N GLN A 74 -6.07 1.79 -7.01
CA GLN A 74 -6.45 0.98 -5.84
C GLN A 74 -5.51 1.19 -4.62
N GLY A 75 -5.06 2.43 -4.42
CA GLY A 75 -4.33 2.87 -3.23
C GLY A 75 -2.82 2.69 -3.24
N ASP A 76 -2.32 1.53 -3.63
CA ASP A 76 -0.90 1.12 -3.52
C ASP A 76 -0.30 0.52 -4.80
N ILE A 77 -1.11 0.35 -5.84
CA ILE A 77 -0.65 -0.09 -7.16
C ILE A 77 -0.21 1.11 -7.98
N VAL A 78 1.04 1.11 -8.46
CA VAL A 78 1.53 2.13 -9.38
C VAL A 78 1.50 1.64 -10.82
N LEU A 79 0.77 2.41 -11.66
CA LEU A 79 0.67 2.20 -13.11
C LEU A 79 1.67 3.10 -13.83
N SER A 80 2.32 2.59 -14.88
CA SER A 80 3.07 3.44 -15.81
C SER A 80 2.14 4.23 -16.75
N ASP A 81 2.61 5.36 -17.26
CA ASP A 81 1.88 6.11 -18.30
C ASP A 81 1.61 5.21 -19.54
N LYS A 82 2.57 4.35 -19.90
CA LYS A 82 2.44 3.37 -20.96
C LYS A 82 1.27 2.39 -20.74
N GLN A 83 1.08 1.86 -19.54
CA GLN A 83 -0.06 0.98 -19.22
C GLN A 83 -1.40 1.71 -19.38
N LEU A 84 -1.46 3.00 -19.04
CA LEU A 84 -2.65 3.83 -19.22
C LEU A 84 -2.91 4.17 -20.68
N GLU A 85 -1.85 4.43 -21.48
CA GLU A 85 -1.95 4.75 -22.92
C GLU A 85 -2.28 3.50 -23.75
N GLU A 86 -1.58 2.39 -23.53
CA GLU A 86 -1.85 1.11 -24.21
C GLU A 86 -3.22 0.55 -23.82
N GLY A 87 -3.68 0.80 -22.60
CA GLY A 87 -5.02 0.46 -22.15
C GLY A 87 -6.12 1.12 -22.96
N ALA A 88 -5.90 2.32 -23.49
CA ALA A 88 -6.81 2.98 -24.39
C ALA A 88 -6.82 2.34 -25.81
N ALA A 89 -5.69 1.78 -26.25
CA ALA A 89 -5.54 1.11 -27.53
C ALA A 89 -5.98 -0.36 -27.51
N ALA A 90 -5.95 -1.00 -26.36
CA ALA A 90 -6.17 -2.44 -26.18
C ALA A 90 -7.65 -2.88 -26.19
N SER A 91 -8.55 -2.15 -26.84
CA SER A 91 -9.95 -2.59 -27.03
C SER A 91 -10.09 -3.86 -27.89
N LYS A 92 -8.99 -4.51 -28.25
CA LYS A 92 -8.96 -5.76 -29.02
C LYS A 92 -8.01 -6.79 -28.41
N GLY A 93 -8.48 -7.49 -27.38
CA GLY A 93 -7.97 -8.82 -27.01
C GLY A 93 -6.78 -8.86 -26.07
N GLY A 94 -7.02 -9.37 -24.85
CA GLY A 94 -6.00 -9.97 -23.99
C GLY A 94 -5.12 -9.00 -23.23
N ALA A 95 -5.64 -8.50 -22.16
CA ALA A 95 -4.81 -7.86 -21.16
C ALA A 95 -3.95 -8.88 -20.47
N SER A 96 -2.73 -8.86 -20.77
CA SER A 96 -1.73 -9.50 -19.98
C SER A 96 -0.92 -8.40 -19.30
N TYR A 97 -0.82 -8.43 -17.97
CA TYR A 97 0.35 -7.82 -17.37
C TYR A 97 1.55 -8.44 -18.04
N SER A 98 2.53 -7.62 -18.41
CA SER A 98 3.79 -8.19 -18.84
C SER A 98 4.36 -8.97 -17.66
N ARG A 99 4.54 -10.28 -17.84
CA ARG A 99 5.18 -11.13 -16.84
C ARG A 99 6.67 -10.87 -16.84
N TRP A 100 7.29 -11.01 -15.71
CA TRP A 100 8.75 -11.01 -15.63
C TRP A 100 9.32 -12.16 -16.46
N PRO A 101 10.26 -11.89 -17.38
CA PRO A 101 10.80 -12.90 -18.28
C PRO A 101 11.40 -14.09 -17.52
N GLY A 102 10.88 -15.29 -17.79
CA GLY A 102 11.30 -16.53 -17.11
C GLY A 102 11.05 -16.53 -15.60
N GLY A 103 10.12 -15.70 -15.11
CA GLY A 103 9.81 -15.59 -13.68
C GLY A 103 10.97 -15.00 -12.84
N LYS A 104 11.98 -14.40 -13.45
CA LYS A 104 13.17 -13.87 -12.75
C LYS A 104 13.03 -12.37 -12.50
N ILE A 105 13.05 -11.99 -11.23
CA ILE A 105 12.96 -10.61 -10.78
C ILE A 105 14.29 -10.22 -10.11
N TYR A 106 15.07 -9.40 -10.78
CA TYR A 106 16.30 -8.87 -10.19
C TYR A 106 15.98 -7.70 -9.30
N TYR A 107 16.62 -7.60 -8.12
CA TYR A 107 16.30 -6.54 -7.17
C TYR A 107 17.53 -5.93 -6.50
N THR A 108 17.36 -4.70 -6.02
CA THR A 108 18.27 -3.98 -5.11
C THR A 108 17.52 -3.48 -3.91
N VAL A 109 18.23 -3.22 -2.83
CA VAL A 109 17.69 -2.58 -1.63
C VAL A 109 18.46 -1.27 -1.42
N ALA A 110 17.74 -0.15 -1.32
CA ALA A 110 18.35 1.16 -1.12
C ALA A 110 19.12 1.23 0.21
N GLY A 111 20.25 1.93 0.22
CA GLY A 111 21.13 1.99 1.38
C GLY A 111 20.50 2.61 2.64
N ASN A 112 19.45 3.42 2.48
CA ASN A 112 18.71 4.04 3.58
C ASN A 112 17.58 3.18 4.17
N MET A 113 17.42 1.92 3.69
CA MET A 113 16.32 1.03 4.12
C MET A 113 16.39 0.64 5.60
N GLY A 114 17.57 0.67 6.21
CA GLY A 114 17.80 0.18 7.57
C GLY A 114 17.75 -1.36 7.69
N SER A 115 18.44 -1.90 8.68
CA SER A 115 18.62 -3.36 8.84
C SER A 115 17.29 -4.11 9.10
N ILE A 116 16.36 -3.49 9.84
CA ILE A 116 15.08 -4.13 10.18
C ILE A 116 14.26 -4.40 8.93
N ASN A 117 14.11 -3.41 8.04
CA ASN A 117 13.36 -3.58 6.81
C ASN A 117 14.11 -4.44 5.79
N ALA A 118 15.44 -4.34 5.72
CA ALA A 118 16.26 -5.24 4.89
C ALA A 118 16.06 -6.72 5.28
N ASN A 119 15.96 -7.03 6.57
CA ASN A 119 15.65 -8.39 7.04
C ASN A 119 14.24 -8.85 6.66
N LYS A 120 13.25 -7.94 6.69
CA LYS A 120 11.87 -8.25 6.25
C LYS A 120 11.82 -8.53 4.75
N ILE A 121 12.55 -7.75 3.94
CA ILE A 121 12.70 -8.00 2.50
C ILE A 121 13.33 -9.37 2.26
N THR A 122 14.42 -9.69 2.97
CA THR A 122 15.06 -11.01 2.87
C THR A 122 14.09 -12.15 3.21
N SER A 123 13.29 -12.00 4.25
CA SER A 123 12.28 -12.99 4.62
C SER A 123 11.21 -13.16 3.54
N ALA A 124 10.73 -12.06 2.97
CA ALA A 124 9.74 -12.08 1.88
C ALA A 124 10.33 -12.73 0.60
N VAL A 125 11.55 -12.36 0.23
CA VAL A 125 12.28 -12.97 -0.90
C VAL A 125 12.42 -14.48 -0.71
N ASN A 126 12.78 -14.95 0.48
CA ASN A 126 12.89 -16.37 0.79
C ASN A 126 11.53 -17.08 0.66
N GLU A 127 10.45 -16.44 1.08
CA GLU A 127 9.11 -16.99 0.93
C GLU A 127 8.71 -17.13 -0.54
N TYR A 128 8.95 -16.11 -1.38
CA TYR A 128 8.73 -16.21 -2.83
C TYR A 128 9.56 -17.30 -3.46
N ASN A 129 10.87 -17.31 -3.23
CA ASN A 129 11.81 -18.25 -3.86
C ASN A 129 11.58 -19.71 -3.45
N SER A 130 11.06 -19.93 -2.24
CA SER A 130 10.79 -21.28 -1.73
C SER A 130 9.41 -21.83 -2.07
N LYS A 131 8.41 -20.96 -2.34
CA LYS A 131 7.02 -21.37 -2.48
C LYS A 131 6.44 -21.17 -3.87
N THR A 132 7.08 -20.32 -4.70
CA THR A 132 6.53 -19.96 -6.01
C THR A 132 7.53 -20.25 -7.13
N ASN A 133 7.03 -20.27 -8.37
CA ASN A 133 7.86 -20.41 -9.58
C ASN A 133 8.59 -19.10 -9.95
N THR A 134 8.41 -18.01 -9.20
CA THR A 134 9.18 -16.78 -9.40
C THR A 134 10.48 -16.83 -8.62
N GLN A 135 11.52 -16.18 -9.16
CA GLN A 135 12.86 -16.13 -8.55
C GLN A 135 13.28 -14.68 -8.35
N TRP A 136 13.38 -14.25 -7.10
CA TRP A 136 13.92 -12.94 -6.72
C TRP A 136 15.42 -13.05 -6.51
N ILE A 137 16.21 -12.36 -7.33
CA ILE A 137 17.66 -12.52 -7.43
C ILE A 137 18.33 -11.15 -7.18
N PRO A 138 19.34 -11.07 -6.29
CA PRO A 138 20.10 -9.84 -6.14
C PRO A 138 20.69 -9.39 -7.49
N ARG A 139 20.45 -8.11 -7.82
CA ARG A 139 20.89 -7.53 -9.09
C ARG A 139 22.41 -7.36 -9.13
N THR A 140 22.99 -7.59 -10.29
CA THR A 140 24.38 -7.21 -10.61
C THR A 140 24.41 -6.11 -11.69
N THR A 141 24.10 -6.44 -12.93
CA THR A 141 24.19 -5.51 -14.08
C THR A 141 22.90 -5.37 -14.88
N GLN A 142 21.85 -6.11 -14.50
CA GLN A 142 20.59 -6.15 -15.25
C GLN A 142 19.95 -4.78 -15.33
N SER A 143 19.49 -4.37 -16.53
CA SER A 143 18.82 -3.12 -16.78
C SER A 143 17.37 -3.11 -16.29
N ASN A 144 16.72 -4.27 -16.25
CA ASN A 144 15.34 -4.43 -15.78
C ASN A 144 15.38 -5.02 -14.37
N TYR A 145 14.95 -4.25 -13.38
CA TYR A 145 15.04 -4.64 -11.98
C TYR A 145 14.06 -3.87 -11.09
N VAL A 146 13.90 -4.33 -9.88
CA VAL A 146 13.12 -3.69 -8.82
C VAL A 146 14.06 -3.10 -7.79
N GLU A 147 13.82 -1.88 -7.37
CA GLU A 147 14.47 -1.27 -6.23
C GLU A 147 13.51 -1.14 -5.06
N PHE A 148 13.85 -1.77 -3.94
CA PHE A 148 13.18 -1.51 -2.67
C PHE A 148 13.72 -0.21 -2.10
N ILE A 149 12.83 0.78 -1.91
CA ILE A 149 13.17 2.07 -1.32
C ILE A 149 12.42 2.28 0.00
N PHE A 150 13.01 3.07 0.88
CA PHE A 150 12.32 3.59 2.04
C PHE A 150 11.52 4.83 1.62
N GLY A 151 10.23 4.82 1.86
CA GLY A 151 9.37 5.95 1.52
C GLY A 151 8.10 5.93 2.34
N SER A 152 7.65 7.11 2.76
CA SER A 152 6.31 7.29 3.29
C SER A 152 5.34 7.26 2.11
N SER A 153 4.42 6.32 2.12
CA SER A 153 3.29 6.37 1.22
C SER A 153 2.12 7.06 1.89
N SER A 154 1.23 7.59 1.11
CA SER A 154 0.03 8.28 1.53
C SER A 154 -1.00 7.33 2.18
N GLY A 155 -0.70 6.78 3.36
CA GLY A 155 -1.67 6.04 4.16
C GLY A 155 -1.74 4.53 3.94
N SER A 156 -0.79 3.93 3.20
CA SER A 156 -0.58 2.48 3.09
C SER A 156 0.77 2.07 3.66
N ASP A 157 0.95 0.77 3.96
CA ASP A 157 2.22 0.23 4.45
C ASP A 157 3.33 0.29 3.38
N GLY A 158 2.95 0.44 2.09
CA GLY A 158 3.85 0.50 0.96
C GLY A 158 3.09 0.78 -0.35
N TRP A 159 3.81 0.72 -1.46
CA TRP A 159 3.26 0.69 -2.81
C TRP A 159 4.24 0.05 -3.79
N ALA A 160 3.74 -0.48 -4.89
CA ALA A 160 4.57 -1.13 -5.89
C ALA A 160 4.08 -0.89 -7.33
N HIS A 161 5.03 -0.87 -8.27
CA HIS A 161 4.71 -0.99 -9.70
C HIS A 161 4.15 -2.37 -10.00
N ILE A 162 3.04 -2.43 -10.76
CA ILE A 162 2.41 -3.70 -11.08
C ILE A 162 3.02 -4.34 -12.34
N GLY A 163 3.33 -5.64 -12.21
CA GLY A 163 3.86 -6.45 -13.30
C GLY A 163 5.21 -5.97 -13.82
N TYR A 164 5.67 -6.55 -14.91
CA TYR A 164 6.91 -6.14 -15.60
C TYR A 164 6.63 -4.94 -16.50
N GLN A 165 7.37 -3.85 -16.30
CA GLN A 165 7.25 -2.61 -17.09
C GLN A 165 8.53 -2.27 -17.86
N GLY A 166 9.61 -3.03 -17.64
CA GLY A 166 10.95 -2.71 -18.15
C GLY A 166 11.66 -1.63 -17.32
N GLY A 167 12.98 -1.54 -17.47
CA GLY A 167 13.80 -0.59 -16.73
C GLY A 167 13.80 -0.83 -15.22
N LYS A 168 14.05 0.24 -14.47
CA LYS A 168 13.94 0.27 -13.01
C LYS A 168 12.49 0.44 -12.59
N GLN A 169 11.99 -0.46 -11.76
CA GLN A 169 10.71 -0.37 -11.08
C GLN A 169 10.94 -0.22 -9.57
N THR A 170 9.95 0.23 -8.85
CA THR A 170 10.10 0.54 -7.42
C THR A 170 9.06 -0.20 -6.59
N ILE A 171 9.50 -0.71 -5.45
CA ILE A 171 8.67 -1.04 -4.29
C ILE A 171 9.06 -0.06 -3.19
N SER A 172 8.12 0.73 -2.72
CA SER A 172 8.31 1.64 -1.59
C SER A 172 7.72 1.02 -0.33
N LEU A 173 8.48 1.06 0.76
CA LEU A 173 8.12 0.43 2.02
C LEU A 173 8.13 1.44 3.17
N ASP A 174 7.10 1.40 4.02
CA ASP A 174 7.05 2.19 5.24
C ASP A 174 7.99 1.64 6.33
N GLN A 175 8.32 2.48 7.32
CA GLN A 175 9.20 2.14 8.43
C GLN A 175 8.72 0.93 9.23
N TYR A 176 7.42 0.80 9.43
CA TYR A 176 6.81 -0.22 10.29
C TYR A 176 6.19 -1.39 9.51
N ILE A 177 6.48 -1.48 8.21
CA ILE A 177 5.91 -2.53 7.36
C ILE A 177 6.12 -3.93 7.94
N SER A 178 5.13 -4.81 7.80
CA SER A 178 5.25 -6.22 8.17
C SER A 178 5.87 -7.04 7.04
N VAL A 179 6.38 -8.25 7.32
CA VAL A 179 6.84 -9.18 6.27
C VAL A 179 5.71 -9.50 5.29
N GLY A 180 4.50 -9.72 5.81
CA GLY A 180 3.34 -9.99 4.95
C GLY A 180 2.94 -8.81 4.07
N SER A 181 3.15 -7.55 4.53
CA SER A 181 2.96 -6.38 3.68
C SER A 181 4.07 -6.26 2.62
N VAL A 182 5.32 -6.62 2.93
CA VAL A 182 6.38 -6.72 1.89
C VAL A 182 6.01 -7.77 0.84
N ILE A 183 5.50 -8.94 1.25
CA ILE A 183 5.01 -9.98 0.34
C ILE A 183 3.87 -9.46 -0.54
N HIS A 184 2.98 -8.65 0.00
CA HIS A 184 1.88 -8.00 -0.72
C HIS A 184 2.40 -7.07 -1.82
N GLU A 185 3.32 -6.15 -1.50
CA GLU A 185 3.91 -5.23 -2.48
C GLU A 185 4.68 -5.98 -3.58
N MET A 186 5.41 -7.03 -3.21
CA MET A 186 6.04 -7.93 -4.17
C MET A 186 4.98 -8.65 -5.03
N GLY A 187 3.78 -8.91 -4.48
CA GLY A 187 2.63 -9.46 -5.21
C GLY A 187 2.17 -8.56 -6.35
N HIS A 188 2.08 -7.25 -6.13
CA HIS A 188 1.82 -6.31 -7.22
C HIS A 188 2.93 -6.38 -8.28
N THR A 189 4.18 -6.42 -7.86
CA THR A 189 5.31 -6.51 -8.79
C THR A 189 5.28 -7.76 -9.68
N VAL A 190 4.81 -8.90 -9.18
CA VAL A 190 4.62 -10.09 -10.02
C VAL A 190 3.33 -10.08 -10.84
N GLY A 191 2.44 -9.07 -10.65
CA GLY A 191 1.26 -8.84 -11.46
C GLY A 191 -0.08 -9.12 -10.78
N LEU A 192 -0.11 -9.32 -9.45
CA LEU A 192 -1.35 -9.53 -8.71
C LEU A 192 -2.07 -8.21 -8.43
N TYR A 193 -3.36 -8.17 -8.67
CA TYR A 193 -4.29 -7.14 -8.16
C TYR A 193 -4.88 -7.55 -6.83
N HIS A 194 -5.62 -6.61 -6.22
CA HIS A 194 -6.30 -6.90 -4.96
C HIS A 194 -7.42 -7.93 -5.12
N GLU A 195 -7.49 -8.86 -4.20
CA GLU A 195 -8.48 -9.94 -4.19
C GLU A 195 -9.92 -9.41 -4.11
N HIS A 196 -10.16 -8.31 -3.36
CA HIS A 196 -11.50 -7.70 -3.24
C HIS A 196 -11.97 -7.01 -4.52
N CYS A 197 -11.13 -6.87 -5.54
CA CYS A 197 -11.48 -6.28 -6.84
C CYS A 197 -11.77 -7.32 -7.92
N ARG A 198 -11.74 -8.61 -7.60
CA ARG A 198 -12.09 -9.71 -8.53
C ARG A 198 -13.53 -9.60 -9.04
N LYS A 199 -13.76 -10.13 -10.23
CA LYS A 199 -15.10 -10.12 -10.87
C LYS A 199 -16.17 -10.87 -10.08
N ASP A 200 -15.75 -11.95 -9.41
CA ASP A 200 -16.64 -12.84 -8.65
C ASP A 200 -16.80 -12.42 -7.17
N ARG A 201 -16.12 -11.32 -6.72
CA ARG A 201 -16.03 -10.92 -5.31
C ARG A 201 -17.40 -10.74 -4.63
N ASP A 202 -18.43 -10.25 -5.36
CA ASP A 202 -19.76 -9.97 -4.79
C ASP A 202 -20.52 -11.25 -4.35
N GLN A 203 -20.05 -12.43 -4.77
CA GLN A 203 -20.52 -13.72 -4.25
C GLN A 203 -20.00 -14.00 -2.84
N TYR A 204 -18.90 -13.37 -2.45
CA TYR A 204 -18.15 -13.65 -1.21
C TYR A 204 -18.10 -12.46 -0.27
N LEU A 205 -18.16 -11.24 -0.80
CA LEU A 205 -18.03 -9.99 -0.07
C LEU A 205 -19.24 -9.09 -0.22
N SER A 206 -19.44 -8.24 0.79
CA SER A 206 -20.36 -7.10 0.76
C SER A 206 -19.57 -5.83 1.04
N ILE A 207 -19.54 -4.88 0.10
CA ILE A 207 -18.92 -3.58 0.26
C ILE A 207 -19.90 -2.66 0.99
N GLN A 208 -19.45 -2.10 2.10
CA GLN A 208 -20.23 -1.20 2.94
C GLN A 208 -19.99 0.26 2.49
N TRP A 209 -20.51 0.62 1.33
CA TRP A 209 -20.28 1.90 0.63
C TRP A 209 -20.48 3.12 1.55
N GLY A 210 -21.47 3.05 2.45
CA GLY A 210 -21.77 4.11 3.41
C GLY A 210 -20.66 4.36 4.44
N ASN A 211 -19.74 3.41 4.64
CA ASN A 211 -18.62 3.53 5.58
C ASN A 211 -17.35 4.05 4.92
N ILE A 212 -17.29 4.11 3.59
CA ILE A 212 -16.08 4.52 2.85
C ILE A 212 -15.93 6.04 2.93
N GLN A 213 -14.69 6.50 3.08
CA GLN A 213 -14.32 7.91 3.04
C GLN A 213 -14.77 8.55 1.72
N ASN A 214 -15.21 9.80 1.79
CA ASN A 214 -15.62 10.54 0.61
C ASN A 214 -14.48 10.60 -0.42
N GLY A 215 -14.82 10.32 -1.68
CA GLY A 215 -13.85 10.31 -2.78
C GLY A 215 -13.01 9.04 -2.89
N GLN A 216 -13.14 8.03 -1.99
CA GLN A 216 -12.32 6.81 -2.02
C GLN A 216 -13.08 5.56 -2.53
N ALA A 217 -14.33 5.69 -2.94
CA ALA A 217 -15.16 4.56 -3.37
C ALA A 217 -14.57 3.81 -4.58
N TYR A 218 -13.82 4.48 -5.46
CA TYR A 218 -13.22 3.87 -6.65
C TYR A 218 -12.19 2.77 -6.32
N ASN A 219 -11.58 2.80 -5.12
CA ASN A 219 -10.66 1.76 -4.67
C ASN A 219 -11.34 0.40 -4.43
N PHE A 220 -12.68 0.38 -4.39
CA PHE A 220 -13.48 -0.81 -4.20
C PHE A 220 -14.19 -1.27 -5.48
N ASN A 221 -13.90 -0.66 -6.62
CA ASN A 221 -14.48 -1.07 -7.89
C ASN A 221 -13.92 -2.43 -8.34
N ILE A 222 -14.78 -3.24 -8.95
CA ILE A 222 -14.35 -4.47 -9.60
C ILE A 222 -13.41 -4.12 -10.77
N TYR A 223 -12.31 -4.84 -10.87
CA TYR A 223 -11.41 -4.78 -12.01
C TYR A 223 -11.69 -5.93 -12.97
N SER A 224 -12.63 -5.72 -13.89
CA SER A 224 -13.17 -6.76 -14.78
C SER A 224 -12.22 -7.14 -15.93
N SER A 225 -11.23 -6.29 -16.25
CA SER A 225 -10.23 -6.59 -17.29
C SER A 225 -9.09 -7.49 -16.78
N GLY A 226 -8.99 -7.74 -15.49
CA GLY A 226 -8.08 -8.73 -14.91
C GLY A 226 -8.53 -10.17 -15.20
N THR A 227 -7.65 -11.13 -14.97
CA THR A 227 -7.95 -12.56 -15.03
C THR A 227 -8.02 -13.10 -13.61
N ASP A 228 -9.20 -13.58 -13.21
CA ASP A 228 -9.36 -14.27 -11.94
C ASP A 228 -8.82 -15.70 -12.09
N ILE A 229 -7.77 -16.03 -11.33
CA ILE A 229 -7.12 -17.33 -11.33
C ILE A 229 -7.48 -18.07 -10.04
N GLY A 230 -8.01 -19.28 -10.16
CA GLY A 230 -8.45 -20.06 -9.01
C GLY A 230 -9.69 -19.50 -8.30
N PRO A 231 -10.17 -20.15 -7.23
CA PRO A 231 -11.32 -19.68 -6.45
C PRO A 231 -10.98 -18.43 -5.64
N PHE A 232 -12.01 -17.63 -5.32
CA PHE A 232 -11.88 -16.47 -4.43
C PHE A 232 -11.30 -16.86 -3.07
N ASN A 233 -10.37 -16.07 -2.58
CA ASN A 233 -9.61 -16.36 -1.35
C ASN A 233 -9.66 -15.20 -0.36
N ILE A 234 -10.61 -15.22 0.55
CA ILE A 234 -10.75 -14.15 1.57
C ILE A 234 -9.53 -13.99 2.48
N ASN A 235 -8.68 -15.02 2.56
CA ASN A 235 -7.45 -14.99 3.34
C ASN A 235 -6.21 -14.67 2.48
N SER A 236 -6.40 -14.30 1.20
CA SER A 236 -5.30 -13.88 0.34
C SER A 236 -4.48 -12.76 0.97
N VAL A 237 -3.17 -12.82 0.80
CA VAL A 237 -2.28 -11.71 1.18
C VAL A 237 -2.60 -10.43 0.39
N MET A 238 -3.27 -10.57 -0.79
CA MET A 238 -3.71 -9.46 -1.63
C MET A 238 -5.09 -8.90 -1.23
N MET A 239 -5.67 -9.34 -0.12
CA MET A 239 -6.94 -8.83 0.38
C MET A 239 -6.76 -7.50 1.11
N TYR A 240 -7.69 -6.56 0.96
CA TYR A 240 -7.75 -5.36 1.79
C TYR A 240 -8.11 -5.70 3.24
N TRP A 241 -7.62 -4.86 4.14
CA TRP A 241 -8.10 -4.86 5.53
C TRP A 241 -9.59 -4.52 5.58
N PRO A 242 -10.39 -5.16 6.47
CA PRO A 242 -11.84 -4.92 6.53
C PRO A 242 -12.24 -3.45 6.68
N ASN A 243 -11.42 -2.63 7.32
CA ASN A 243 -11.68 -1.22 7.57
C ASN A 243 -10.89 -0.28 6.63
N SER A 244 -10.31 -0.78 5.52
CA SER A 244 -9.60 0.07 4.56
C SER A 244 -10.47 1.24 4.12
N TYR A 245 -9.91 2.46 4.12
CA TYR A 245 -10.60 3.70 3.78
C TYR A 245 -11.89 3.98 4.56
N SER A 246 -12.01 3.48 5.79
CA SER A 246 -13.19 3.73 6.63
C SER A 246 -13.20 5.18 7.14
N LYS A 247 -14.34 5.88 6.98
CA LYS A 247 -14.54 7.24 7.53
C LYS A 247 -15.01 7.27 8.98
N ASN A 248 -15.49 6.14 9.49
CA ASN A 248 -16.16 6.05 10.80
C ASN A 248 -15.65 4.92 11.69
N GLY A 249 -14.54 4.25 11.28
CA GLY A 249 -13.95 3.12 11.98
C GLY A 249 -14.71 1.79 11.81
N LEU A 250 -15.85 1.79 11.12
CA LEU A 250 -16.61 0.57 10.83
C LEU A 250 -16.07 -0.13 9.57
N PRO A 251 -16.28 -1.46 9.44
CA PRO A 251 -15.84 -2.19 8.26
C PRO A 251 -16.41 -1.61 6.97
N THR A 252 -15.55 -1.46 5.96
CA THR A 252 -15.89 -1.14 4.57
C THR A 252 -16.07 -2.40 3.73
N ILE A 253 -15.50 -3.53 4.18
CA ILE A 253 -15.64 -4.85 3.57
C ILE A 253 -16.12 -5.84 4.62
N LYS A 254 -17.12 -6.62 4.28
CA LYS A 254 -17.61 -7.76 5.07
C LYS A 254 -17.75 -8.99 4.18
N ARG A 255 -17.88 -10.16 4.78
CA ARG A 255 -18.34 -11.36 4.05
C ARG A 255 -19.77 -11.16 3.52
N ALA A 256 -20.17 -11.89 2.48
CA ALA A 256 -21.51 -11.82 1.94
C ALA A 256 -22.62 -12.13 2.98
N ASN A 257 -22.32 -12.94 4.00
CA ASN A 257 -23.21 -13.20 5.14
C ASN A 257 -23.16 -12.10 6.23
N ASN A 258 -22.61 -10.93 5.91
CA ASN A 258 -22.52 -9.74 6.76
C ASN A 258 -21.62 -9.87 8.00
N THR A 259 -20.80 -10.93 8.11
CA THR A 259 -19.80 -11.08 9.19
C THR A 259 -18.48 -10.42 8.80
N THR A 260 -17.64 -10.10 9.79
CA THR A 260 -16.27 -9.61 9.57
C THR A 260 -15.33 -10.78 9.25
N PHE A 261 -14.10 -10.47 8.85
CA PHE A 261 -13.04 -11.45 8.64
C PHE A 261 -11.72 -10.91 9.19
N THR A 262 -10.81 -11.82 9.51
CA THR A 262 -9.44 -11.48 9.86
C THR A 262 -8.63 -11.38 8.57
N TYR A 263 -7.94 -10.28 8.40
CA TYR A 263 -7.11 -10.06 7.24
C TYR A 263 -5.72 -10.69 7.43
N ASN A 264 -5.13 -11.18 6.33
CA ASN A 264 -3.85 -11.85 6.35
C ASN A 264 -2.71 -10.89 5.93
N ARG A 265 -1.72 -10.74 6.82
CA ARG A 265 -0.41 -10.11 6.52
C ARG A 265 0.72 -10.91 7.17
N THR A 266 0.56 -12.25 7.23
CA THR A 266 1.59 -13.16 7.77
C THR A 266 2.38 -13.86 6.68
N GLY A 267 1.84 -14.01 5.48
CA GLY A 267 2.48 -14.68 4.34
C GLY A 267 1.45 -15.24 3.36
N PHE A 268 1.93 -16.02 2.41
CA PHE A 268 1.09 -16.62 1.38
C PHE A 268 0.13 -17.67 1.93
N THR A 269 -1.07 -17.69 1.36
CA THR A 269 -1.94 -18.87 1.39
C THR A 269 -1.62 -19.80 0.22
N THR A 270 -2.13 -21.02 0.26
CA THR A 270 -2.05 -21.95 -0.89
C THR A 270 -2.70 -21.36 -2.14
N GLY A 271 -3.78 -20.57 -1.99
CA GLY A 271 -4.43 -19.88 -3.11
C GLY A 271 -3.51 -18.87 -3.78
N ASP A 272 -2.81 -18.04 -3.00
CA ASP A 272 -1.85 -17.07 -3.53
C ASP A 272 -0.70 -17.76 -4.31
N ILE A 273 -0.15 -18.84 -3.73
CA ILE A 273 0.91 -19.64 -4.35
C ILE A 273 0.43 -20.23 -5.68
N ASN A 274 -0.74 -20.86 -5.70
CA ASN A 274 -1.32 -21.46 -6.89
C ASN A 274 -1.56 -20.42 -7.98
N THR A 275 -2.03 -19.23 -7.61
CA THR A 275 -2.24 -18.11 -8.55
C THR A 275 -0.92 -17.68 -9.18
N ILE A 276 0.12 -17.44 -8.37
CA ILE A 276 1.45 -17.05 -8.89
C ILE A 276 2.01 -18.15 -9.79
N ASN A 277 1.94 -19.42 -9.38
CA ASN A 277 2.49 -20.54 -10.16
C ASN A 277 1.72 -20.75 -11.48
N ALA A 278 0.41 -20.50 -11.52
CA ALA A 278 -0.36 -20.50 -12.76
C ALA A 278 0.02 -19.32 -13.69
N MET A 279 0.42 -18.18 -13.12
CA MET A 279 0.93 -17.04 -13.89
C MET A 279 2.34 -17.31 -14.43
N TYR A 280 3.15 -18.07 -13.71
CA TYR A 280 4.56 -18.40 -14.04
C TYR A 280 4.74 -19.93 -14.09
N PRO A 281 4.24 -20.59 -15.14
CA PRO A 281 4.30 -22.04 -15.29
C PRO A 281 5.71 -22.58 -15.52
#